data_248f65d6b6f978b08002eef555831669
#
_entry.id   248f65d6b6f978b08002eef555831669
#
_cell.length_a   1.000
_cell.length_b   1.000
_cell.length_c   1.000
_cell.angle_alpha   90.00
_cell.angle_beta   90.00
_cell.angle_gamma   90.00
#
_symmetry.space_group_name_H-M   'P 1'
#
loop_
_entity.id
_entity.type
_entity.pdbx_description
1 polymer ?
#
loop_
_entity_poly.entity_id
_entity_poly.type
_entity_poly.pdbx_seq_one_letter_code
_entity_poly.pdbx_strand_id
1 'polypeptide(L)'
;MGVYDDAVFQAAYDKVMAKWPADREAMTVATRFGATYVNVCGPRDAPPLLLLPGGGGATSASWYAQVADLARIRRVYAVDLIGAAGRTAQGGLRSVADLGEWLDAVLSGLGVERADVGGHSYGAWIALHQALRAPERVRRLFLLDPTQCFAGYETAYLLHALPMLLRPTPRRVRAFLEWETGGAVLDPDWLRLQEAAAGFPSGKPVTGPRPTPEALRNLDVPVLLFVAANSRTHDAYEVGTRAGETLRDVETVVLPDVSHHALPPATPSGTGRRLSGFLRS
;
A
#
# COMPACT_ATOMS: atom_id res chain seq x y z
N MET A 1 16.87 -17.79 -15.81
CA MET A 1 15.82 -16.76 -15.62
C MET A 1 14.53 -17.52 -15.41
N GLY A 2 13.90 -17.40 -14.22
CA GLY A 2 12.52 -17.88 -14.06
C GLY A 2 11.67 -17.02 -14.98
N VAL A 3 11.01 -17.64 -15.94
CA VAL A 3 10.06 -16.97 -16.81
C VAL A 3 8.86 -16.64 -15.96
N TYR A 4 8.38 -15.39 -15.96
CA TYR A 4 7.10 -15.02 -15.37
C TYR A 4 6.00 -15.84 -16.04
N ASP A 5 5.12 -16.40 -15.23
CA ASP A 5 3.97 -17.18 -15.69
C ASP A 5 2.69 -16.47 -15.24
N ASP A 6 1.99 -15.87 -16.19
CA ASP A 6 0.78 -15.12 -15.92
C ASP A 6 -0.33 -16.00 -15.34
N ALA A 7 -0.50 -17.23 -15.81
CA ALA A 7 -1.53 -18.12 -15.30
C ALA A 7 -1.29 -18.49 -13.82
N VAL A 8 -0.03 -18.71 -13.44
CA VAL A 8 0.36 -18.97 -12.04
C VAL A 8 0.11 -17.74 -11.18
N PHE A 9 0.44 -16.54 -11.69
CA PHE A 9 0.18 -15.30 -10.97
C PHE A 9 -1.31 -15.04 -10.78
N GLN A 10 -2.11 -15.17 -11.85
CA GLN A 10 -3.56 -14.95 -11.77
C GLN A 10 -4.24 -15.95 -10.82
N ALA A 11 -3.84 -17.22 -10.86
CA ALA A 11 -4.36 -18.23 -9.94
C ALA A 11 -4.01 -17.93 -8.47
N ALA A 12 -2.79 -17.47 -8.19
CA ALA A 12 -2.36 -17.06 -6.86
C ALA A 12 -3.11 -15.79 -6.39
N TYR A 13 -3.29 -14.83 -7.28
CA TYR A 13 -4.07 -13.61 -7.03
C TYR A 13 -5.50 -13.97 -6.65
N ASP A 14 -6.18 -14.81 -7.45
CA ASP A 14 -7.57 -15.24 -7.19
C ASP A 14 -7.72 -16.01 -5.87
N LYS A 15 -6.70 -16.77 -5.49
CA LYS A 15 -6.69 -17.45 -4.18
C LYS A 15 -6.70 -16.48 -2.99
N VAL A 16 -5.92 -15.40 -3.06
CA VAL A 16 -5.96 -14.36 -2.03
C VAL A 16 -7.28 -13.59 -2.09
N MET A 17 -7.77 -13.29 -3.31
CA MET A 17 -9.06 -12.60 -3.50
C MET A 17 -10.25 -13.42 -3.01
N ALA A 18 -10.16 -14.73 -2.94
CA ALA A 18 -11.21 -15.58 -2.35
C ALA A 18 -11.42 -15.33 -0.82
N LYS A 19 -10.46 -14.65 -0.17
CA LYS A 19 -10.56 -14.21 1.24
C LYS A 19 -11.28 -12.87 1.42
N TRP A 20 -11.57 -12.18 0.33
CA TRP A 20 -12.31 -10.93 0.32
C TRP A 20 -13.81 -11.20 0.48
N PRO A 21 -14.62 -10.18 0.86
CA PRO A 21 -16.07 -10.30 0.87
C PRO A 21 -16.62 -10.82 -0.46
N ALA A 22 -17.64 -11.68 -0.39
CA ALA A 22 -18.20 -12.36 -1.57
C ALA A 22 -18.93 -11.39 -2.52
N ASP A 23 -19.39 -10.26 -2.01
CA ASP A 23 -20.10 -9.19 -2.75
C ASP A 23 -19.14 -8.18 -3.40
N ARG A 24 -17.82 -8.47 -3.40
CA ARG A 24 -16.85 -7.61 -4.07
C ARG A 24 -17.11 -7.51 -5.57
N GLU A 25 -16.90 -6.34 -6.11
CA GLU A 25 -16.95 -6.04 -7.53
C GLU A 25 -15.53 -5.77 -8.05
N ALA A 26 -15.31 -5.96 -9.36
CA ALA A 26 -14.10 -5.51 -10.03
C ALA A 26 -14.45 -4.42 -11.04
N MET A 27 -13.70 -3.34 -11.05
CA MET A 27 -13.87 -2.25 -11.99
C MET A 27 -12.57 -1.97 -12.73
N THR A 28 -12.68 -1.42 -13.93
CA THR A 28 -11.54 -0.91 -14.68
C THR A 28 -11.78 0.57 -14.98
N VAL A 29 -10.84 1.40 -14.55
CA VAL A 29 -10.89 2.85 -14.77
C VAL A 29 -9.89 3.21 -15.85
N ALA A 30 -10.37 3.77 -16.95
CA ALA A 30 -9.50 4.26 -18.02
C ALA A 30 -8.83 5.57 -17.59
N THR A 31 -7.52 5.65 -17.73
CA THR A 31 -6.73 6.86 -17.52
C THR A 31 -5.81 7.11 -18.71
N ARG A 32 -5.25 8.30 -18.83
CA ARG A 32 -4.25 8.59 -19.87
C ARG A 32 -2.96 7.75 -19.77
N PHE A 33 -2.74 7.15 -18.60
CA PHE A 33 -1.59 6.30 -18.32
C PHE A 33 -1.86 4.80 -18.51
N GLY A 34 -3.09 4.43 -18.80
CA GLY A 34 -3.54 3.05 -18.97
C GLY A 34 -4.77 2.73 -18.13
N ALA A 35 -5.30 1.54 -18.30
CA ALA A 35 -6.47 1.06 -17.57
C ALA A 35 -6.06 0.59 -16.18
N THR A 36 -6.67 1.14 -15.13
CA THR A 36 -6.41 0.80 -13.73
C THR A 36 -7.45 -0.18 -13.22
N TYR A 37 -7.02 -1.31 -12.71
CA TYR A 37 -7.87 -2.32 -12.08
C TYR A 37 -8.14 -1.96 -10.62
N VAL A 38 -9.40 -2.03 -10.21
CA VAL A 38 -9.86 -1.65 -8.87
C VAL A 38 -10.78 -2.74 -8.33
N ASN A 39 -10.43 -3.30 -7.18
CA ASN A 39 -11.34 -4.14 -6.39
C ASN A 39 -12.19 -3.26 -5.51
N VAL A 40 -13.51 -3.49 -5.50
CA VAL A 40 -14.49 -2.64 -4.83
C VAL A 40 -15.37 -3.49 -3.93
N CYS A 41 -15.64 -3.02 -2.71
CA CYS A 41 -16.60 -3.64 -1.80
C CYS A 41 -17.17 -2.63 -0.80
N GLY A 42 -18.20 -3.02 -0.08
CA GLY A 42 -18.93 -2.18 0.87
C GLY A 42 -20.10 -1.42 0.25
N PRO A 43 -20.97 -0.79 1.07
CA PRO A 43 -22.18 -0.11 0.63
C PRO A 43 -21.88 1.01 -0.37
N ARG A 44 -22.72 1.15 -1.39
CA ARG A 44 -22.51 2.14 -2.48
C ARG A 44 -22.61 3.59 -2.02
N ASP A 45 -23.40 3.83 -1.00
CA ASP A 45 -23.67 5.13 -0.38
C ASP A 45 -22.72 5.44 0.80
N ALA A 46 -21.88 4.48 1.21
CA ALA A 46 -20.90 4.71 2.26
C ALA A 46 -19.78 5.65 1.77
N PRO A 47 -19.16 6.42 2.69
CA PRO A 47 -18.06 7.30 2.34
C PRO A 47 -16.91 6.54 1.65
N PRO A 48 -16.29 7.08 0.59
CA PRO A 48 -15.25 6.39 -0.16
C PRO A 48 -13.93 6.28 0.61
N LEU A 49 -13.29 5.12 0.47
CA LEU A 49 -11.96 4.83 0.97
C LEU A 49 -11.10 4.25 -0.16
N LEU A 50 -10.01 4.92 -0.51
CA LEU A 50 -9.02 4.44 -1.47
C LEU A 50 -7.89 3.72 -0.73
N LEU A 51 -7.55 2.50 -1.18
CA LEU A 51 -6.45 1.70 -0.62
C LEU A 51 -5.35 1.47 -1.65
N LEU A 52 -4.12 1.80 -1.26
CA LEU A 52 -2.91 1.68 -2.06
C LEU A 52 -2.00 0.59 -1.50
N PRO A 53 -1.67 -0.46 -2.26
CA PRO A 53 -0.79 -1.53 -1.80
C PRO A 53 0.67 -1.07 -1.73
N GLY A 54 1.52 -1.89 -1.12
CA GLY A 54 2.97 -1.71 -1.14
C GLY A 54 3.58 -1.86 -2.53
N GLY A 55 4.90 -1.71 -2.60
CA GLY A 55 5.67 -1.97 -3.81
C GLY A 55 6.01 -3.45 -4.01
N GLY A 56 6.79 -3.74 -5.06
CA GLY A 56 7.21 -5.09 -5.39
C GLY A 56 6.07 -5.97 -5.91
N GLY A 57 5.87 -7.12 -5.29
CA GLY A 57 4.80 -8.06 -5.63
C GLY A 57 3.44 -7.78 -4.96
N ALA A 58 3.34 -6.73 -4.15
CA ALA A 58 2.09 -6.40 -3.47
C ALA A 58 1.05 -5.86 -4.45
N THR A 59 -0.19 -6.29 -4.26
CA THR A 59 -1.35 -5.91 -5.06
C THR A 59 -2.48 -5.46 -4.14
N SER A 60 -3.58 -4.97 -4.69
CA SER A 60 -4.81 -4.68 -3.93
C SER A 60 -5.28 -5.88 -3.09
N ALA A 61 -4.99 -7.10 -3.53
CA ALA A 61 -5.32 -8.32 -2.80
C ALA A 61 -4.71 -8.36 -1.39
N SER A 62 -3.58 -7.67 -1.14
CA SER A 62 -2.91 -7.61 0.17
C SER A 62 -3.79 -7.10 1.32
N TRP A 63 -4.87 -6.42 1.02
CA TRP A 63 -5.80 -5.86 2.01
C TRP A 63 -6.84 -6.87 2.54
N TYR A 64 -6.74 -8.16 2.17
CA TYR A 64 -7.75 -9.18 2.49
C TYR A 64 -8.07 -9.31 3.99
N ALA A 65 -7.11 -9.04 4.88
CA ALA A 65 -7.31 -9.17 6.32
C ALA A 65 -8.10 -7.98 6.93
N GLN A 66 -8.11 -6.80 6.29
CA GLN A 66 -8.76 -5.59 6.81
C GLN A 66 -10.02 -5.22 6.06
N VAL A 67 -10.11 -5.63 4.80
CA VAL A 67 -11.15 -5.12 3.89
C VAL A 67 -12.57 -5.43 4.36
N ALA A 68 -12.81 -6.57 4.97
CA ALA A 68 -14.13 -6.94 5.47
C ALA A 68 -14.62 -5.99 6.57
N ASP A 69 -13.75 -5.56 7.49
CA ASP A 69 -14.11 -4.59 8.53
C ASP A 69 -14.27 -3.18 7.96
N LEU A 70 -13.38 -2.79 7.04
CA LEU A 70 -13.45 -1.50 6.37
C LEU A 70 -14.71 -1.36 5.52
N ALA A 71 -15.10 -2.42 4.82
CA ALA A 71 -16.29 -2.46 3.98
C ALA A 71 -17.62 -2.34 4.75
N ARG A 72 -17.62 -2.54 6.06
CA ARG A 72 -18.81 -2.26 6.90
C ARG A 72 -19.13 -0.78 7.05
N ILE A 73 -18.13 0.09 6.84
CA ILE A 73 -18.25 1.52 7.13
C ILE A 73 -17.80 2.42 5.96
N ARG A 74 -17.27 1.82 4.90
CA ARG A 74 -16.74 2.53 3.74
C ARG A 74 -17.07 1.81 2.44
N ARG A 75 -17.24 2.57 1.36
CA ARG A 75 -17.10 2.06 0.00
C ARG A 75 -15.60 1.99 -0.31
N VAL A 76 -15.04 0.79 -0.25
CA VAL A 76 -13.61 0.55 -0.40
C VAL A 76 -13.27 0.39 -1.88
N TYR A 77 -12.25 1.11 -2.32
CA TYR A 77 -11.63 1.05 -3.64
C TYR A 77 -10.15 0.69 -3.47
N ALA A 78 -9.80 -0.56 -3.69
CA ALA A 78 -8.41 -0.99 -3.61
C ALA A 78 -7.83 -1.16 -5.02
N VAL A 79 -6.82 -0.38 -5.35
CA VAL A 79 -6.23 -0.35 -6.70
C VAL A 79 -5.01 -1.25 -6.79
N ASP A 80 -4.83 -1.89 -7.94
CA ASP A 80 -3.52 -2.38 -8.34
C ASP A 80 -2.73 -1.22 -8.96
N LEU A 81 -1.49 -1.03 -8.46
CA LEU A 81 -0.68 0.10 -8.91
C LEU A 81 -0.30 -0.04 -10.38
N ILE A 82 -0.41 1.06 -11.11
CA ILE A 82 0.01 1.09 -12.52
C ILE A 82 1.52 0.86 -12.64
N GLY A 83 1.91 0.00 -13.57
CA GLY A 83 3.31 -0.36 -13.77
C GLY A 83 3.90 -1.33 -12.74
N ALA A 84 3.09 -1.84 -11.80
CA ALA A 84 3.48 -2.84 -10.81
C ALA A 84 2.79 -4.19 -11.07
N ALA A 85 3.12 -5.20 -10.26
CA ALA A 85 2.40 -6.47 -10.30
C ALA A 85 0.91 -6.26 -9.98
N GLY A 86 0.03 -6.92 -10.74
CA GLY A 86 -1.42 -6.77 -10.59
C GLY A 86 -2.16 -6.96 -11.90
N ARG A 87 -3.41 -6.53 -11.91
CA ARG A 87 -4.31 -6.57 -13.07
C ARG A 87 -4.44 -5.23 -13.79
N THR A 88 -3.79 -4.20 -13.29
CA THR A 88 -3.70 -2.90 -13.94
C THR A 88 -2.79 -2.99 -15.18
N ALA A 89 -3.18 -2.32 -16.24
CA ALA A 89 -2.36 -2.24 -17.44
C ALA A 89 -0.97 -1.66 -17.14
N GLN A 90 0.03 -2.11 -17.90
CA GLN A 90 1.36 -1.52 -17.80
C GLN A 90 1.31 -0.07 -18.29
N GLY A 91 1.79 0.86 -17.47
CA GLY A 91 1.71 2.29 -17.72
C GLY A 91 3.06 2.98 -17.62
N GLY A 92 3.14 4.14 -18.26
CA GLY A 92 4.38 4.91 -18.40
C GLY A 92 4.48 6.07 -17.42
N LEU A 93 4.25 5.88 -16.13
CA LEU A 93 4.50 6.93 -15.12
C LEU A 93 6.00 7.22 -15.05
N ARG A 94 6.37 8.49 -15.04
CA ARG A 94 7.78 8.94 -15.05
C ARG A 94 8.14 9.83 -13.87
N SER A 95 7.15 10.44 -13.23
CA SER A 95 7.35 11.43 -12.18
C SER A 95 6.32 11.31 -11.06
N VAL A 96 6.60 11.95 -9.92
CA VAL A 96 5.64 12.08 -8.80
C VAL A 96 4.39 12.84 -9.25
N ALA A 97 4.54 13.81 -10.16
CA ALA A 97 3.40 14.51 -10.73
C ALA A 97 2.50 13.57 -11.54
N ASP A 98 3.08 12.69 -12.37
CA ASP A 98 2.30 11.68 -13.10
C ASP A 98 1.53 10.74 -12.16
N LEU A 99 2.14 10.33 -11.04
CA LEU A 99 1.45 9.53 -10.02
C LEU A 99 0.24 10.25 -9.44
N GLY A 100 0.39 11.54 -9.11
CA GLY A 100 -0.71 12.36 -8.62
C GLY A 100 -1.84 12.50 -9.65
N GLU A 101 -1.49 12.80 -10.90
CA GLU A 101 -2.47 12.91 -11.98
C GLU A 101 -3.17 11.57 -12.29
N TRP A 102 -2.43 10.45 -12.23
CA TRP A 102 -3.01 9.13 -12.35
C TRP A 102 -4.04 8.88 -11.25
N LEU A 103 -3.70 9.21 -9.99
CA LEU A 103 -4.59 8.99 -8.85
C LEU A 103 -5.85 9.86 -8.93
N ASP A 104 -5.70 11.12 -9.37
CA ASP A 104 -6.84 12.00 -9.64
C ASP A 104 -7.75 11.45 -10.74
N ALA A 105 -7.15 10.94 -11.82
CA ALA A 105 -7.91 10.32 -12.90
C ALA A 105 -8.67 9.06 -12.43
N VAL A 106 -8.06 8.25 -11.56
CA VAL A 106 -8.72 7.09 -10.94
C VAL A 106 -9.89 7.54 -10.08
N LEU A 107 -9.68 8.48 -9.14
CA LEU A 107 -10.77 8.99 -8.30
C LEU A 107 -11.92 9.59 -9.13
N SER A 108 -11.59 10.39 -10.14
CA SER A 108 -12.59 11.01 -11.03
C SER A 108 -13.35 9.97 -11.85
N GLY A 109 -12.66 8.94 -12.36
CA GLY A 109 -13.29 7.84 -13.09
C GLY A 109 -14.19 6.95 -12.23
N LEU A 110 -13.97 6.94 -10.91
CA LEU A 110 -14.84 6.29 -9.92
C LEU A 110 -15.99 7.20 -9.46
N GLY A 111 -16.06 8.45 -9.92
CA GLY A 111 -17.04 9.44 -9.46
C GLY A 111 -16.78 9.93 -8.03
N VAL A 112 -15.54 9.85 -7.56
CA VAL A 112 -15.14 10.21 -6.20
C VAL A 112 -14.42 11.55 -6.20
N GLU A 113 -15.05 12.58 -5.64
CA GLU A 113 -14.44 13.91 -5.50
C GLU A 113 -13.43 13.96 -4.36
N ARG A 114 -13.77 13.35 -3.21
CA ARG A 114 -12.95 13.34 -2.01
C ARG A 114 -13.06 11.99 -1.30
N ALA A 115 -11.94 11.40 -0.88
CA ALA A 115 -11.90 10.10 -0.21
C ALA A 115 -11.10 10.12 1.08
N ASP A 116 -11.34 9.16 1.96
CA ASP A 116 -10.30 8.71 2.88
C ASP A 116 -9.26 7.95 2.06
N VAL A 117 -7.98 8.09 2.37
CA VAL A 117 -6.91 7.42 1.63
C VAL A 117 -6.03 6.65 2.60
N GLY A 118 -5.75 5.40 2.27
CA GLY A 118 -4.86 4.57 3.04
C GLY A 118 -3.81 3.88 2.17
N GLY A 119 -2.63 3.70 2.69
CA GLY A 119 -1.58 3.00 1.97
C GLY A 119 -0.63 2.25 2.89
N HIS A 120 -0.01 1.21 2.34
CA HIS A 120 1.07 0.48 2.99
C HIS A 120 2.38 0.75 2.25
N SER A 121 3.48 0.95 2.99
CA SER A 121 4.82 1.03 2.39
C SER A 121 4.91 2.09 1.27
N TYR A 122 5.20 1.69 0.05
CA TYR A 122 5.22 2.55 -1.13
C TYR A 122 3.84 3.16 -1.41
N GLY A 123 2.75 2.42 -1.20
CA GLY A 123 1.40 2.97 -1.30
C GLY A 123 1.12 4.06 -0.26
N ALA A 124 1.72 3.97 0.93
CA ALA A 124 1.64 5.02 1.94
C ALA A 124 2.43 6.28 1.51
N TRP A 125 3.58 6.11 0.86
CA TRP A 125 4.33 7.20 0.27
C TRP A 125 3.50 7.90 -0.83
N ILE A 126 2.85 7.14 -1.72
CA ILE A 126 1.95 7.70 -2.76
C ILE A 126 0.80 8.46 -2.10
N ALA A 127 0.15 7.88 -1.08
CA ALA A 127 -0.96 8.49 -0.36
C ALA A 127 -0.58 9.84 0.29
N LEU A 128 0.59 9.89 0.94
CA LEU A 128 1.10 11.12 1.54
C LEU A 128 1.40 12.18 0.49
N HIS A 129 2.06 11.82 -0.61
CA HIS A 129 2.34 12.75 -1.72
C HIS A 129 1.04 13.27 -2.36
N GLN A 130 0.01 12.44 -2.46
CA GLN A 130 -1.31 12.89 -2.94
C GLN A 130 -1.94 13.89 -1.97
N ALA A 131 -1.90 13.61 -0.67
CA ALA A 131 -2.45 14.52 0.35
C ALA A 131 -1.71 15.87 0.39
N LEU A 132 -0.39 15.86 0.18
CA LEU A 132 0.41 17.10 0.10
C LEU A 132 0.13 17.91 -1.18
N ARG A 133 -0.15 17.23 -2.30
CA ARG A 133 -0.39 17.88 -3.60
C ARG A 133 -1.83 18.37 -3.75
N ALA A 134 -2.80 17.60 -3.30
CA ALA A 134 -4.24 17.83 -3.47
C ALA A 134 -5.00 17.50 -2.17
N PRO A 135 -4.78 18.28 -1.09
CA PRO A 135 -5.41 18.02 0.22
C PRO A 135 -6.95 18.07 0.15
N GLU A 136 -7.51 18.82 -0.79
CA GLU A 136 -8.95 18.88 -1.03
C GLU A 136 -9.54 17.53 -1.50
N ARG A 137 -8.73 16.65 -2.08
CA ARG A 137 -9.13 15.31 -2.53
C ARG A 137 -9.05 14.27 -1.41
N VAL A 138 -8.39 14.59 -0.28
CA VAL A 138 -8.14 13.66 0.84
C VAL A 138 -8.84 14.14 2.08
N ARG A 139 -9.77 13.34 2.62
CA ARG A 139 -10.51 13.68 3.84
C ARG A 139 -9.72 13.30 5.09
N ARG A 140 -9.20 12.07 5.12
CA ARG A 140 -8.34 11.50 6.16
C ARG A 140 -7.28 10.65 5.51
N LEU A 141 -6.14 10.55 6.15
CA LEU A 141 -5.00 9.76 5.66
C LEU A 141 -4.59 8.72 6.69
N PHE A 142 -4.52 7.44 6.34
CA PHE A 142 -3.81 6.50 7.18
C PHE A 142 -2.62 5.89 6.46
N LEU A 143 -1.52 5.77 7.19
CA LEU A 143 -0.23 5.30 6.67
C LEU A 143 0.18 4.05 7.46
N LEU A 144 0.30 2.93 6.78
CA LEU A 144 0.71 1.66 7.37
C LEU A 144 2.18 1.42 7.02
N ASP A 145 3.04 1.61 8.00
CA ASP A 145 4.51 1.49 7.92
C ASP A 145 5.12 2.16 6.67
N PRO A 146 4.98 3.50 6.52
CA PRO A 146 5.30 4.22 5.30
C PRO A 146 6.80 4.28 5.05
N THR A 147 7.23 3.97 3.83
CA THR A 147 8.64 4.09 3.42
C THR A 147 8.94 5.45 2.83
N GLN A 148 10.15 6.00 3.07
CA GLN A 148 10.62 7.26 2.49
C GLN A 148 9.69 8.48 2.75
N CYS A 149 8.91 8.41 3.84
CA CYS A 149 8.06 9.52 4.28
C CYS A 149 8.75 10.34 5.38
N PHE A 150 9.14 9.67 6.45
CA PHE A 150 9.71 10.29 7.64
C PHE A 150 11.16 9.86 7.90
N ALA A 151 11.53 8.62 7.56
CA ALA A 151 12.90 8.09 7.65
C ALA A 151 13.35 7.48 6.33
N GLY A 152 14.67 7.24 6.19
CA GLY A 152 15.25 6.54 5.05
C GLY A 152 15.17 5.02 5.22
N TYR A 153 15.63 4.30 4.19
CA TYR A 153 15.83 2.86 4.30
C TYR A 153 17.07 2.55 5.14
N GLU A 154 16.98 1.51 5.96
CA GLU A 154 18.13 0.94 6.62
C GLU A 154 19.10 0.30 5.61
N THR A 155 20.40 0.53 5.80
CA THR A 155 21.44 -0.04 4.92
C THR A 155 21.37 -1.56 4.86
N ALA A 156 21.14 -2.21 6.00
CA ALA A 156 20.99 -3.66 6.09
C ALA A 156 19.80 -4.17 5.25
N TYR A 157 18.68 -3.44 5.27
CA TYR A 157 17.52 -3.76 4.45
C TYR A 157 17.86 -3.73 2.95
N LEU A 158 18.51 -2.65 2.51
CA LEU A 158 18.89 -2.50 1.09
C LEU A 158 19.84 -3.61 0.64
N LEU A 159 20.82 -3.99 1.47
CA LEU A 159 21.77 -5.07 1.17
C LEU A 159 21.05 -6.43 1.05
N HIS A 160 20.11 -6.73 1.94
CA HIS A 160 19.36 -7.98 1.87
C HIS A 160 18.32 -8.00 0.73
N ALA A 161 17.77 -6.85 0.37
CA ALA A 161 16.85 -6.74 -0.77
C ALA A 161 17.56 -6.85 -2.13
N LEU A 162 18.85 -6.47 -2.19
CA LEU A 162 19.60 -6.36 -3.44
C LEU A 162 19.59 -7.64 -4.31
N PRO A 163 19.79 -8.86 -3.79
CA PRO A 163 19.72 -10.08 -4.61
C PRO A 163 18.36 -10.29 -5.26
N MET A 164 17.28 -9.95 -4.54
CA MET A 164 15.90 -10.02 -5.06
C MET A 164 15.66 -8.93 -6.11
N LEU A 165 16.10 -7.70 -5.85
CA LEU A 165 15.91 -6.56 -6.77
C LEU A 165 16.67 -6.75 -8.09
N LEU A 166 17.91 -7.26 -8.04
CA LEU A 166 18.71 -7.50 -9.23
C LEU A 166 18.22 -8.68 -10.09
N ARG A 167 17.68 -9.72 -9.45
CA ARG A 167 17.20 -10.91 -10.14
C ARG A 167 16.04 -11.52 -9.36
N PRO A 168 14.82 -11.02 -9.54
CA PRO A 168 13.65 -11.52 -8.84
C PRO A 168 13.37 -12.99 -9.25
N THR A 169 13.32 -13.86 -8.26
CA THR A 169 12.90 -15.26 -8.40
C THR A 169 12.05 -15.63 -7.18
N PRO A 170 11.12 -16.60 -7.30
CA PRO A 170 10.31 -17.04 -6.15
C PRO A 170 11.13 -17.35 -4.90
N ARG A 171 12.25 -18.07 -5.07
CA ARG A 171 13.17 -18.41 -3.96
C ARG A 171 13.78 -17.18 -3.27
N ARG A 172 14.17 -16.16 -4.06
CA ARG A 172 14.77 -14.93 -3.50
C ARG A 172 13.74 -14.04 -2.81
N VAL A 173 12.53 -13.99 -3.37
CA VAL A 173 11.39 -13.30 -2.74
C VAL A 173 11.10 -13.95 -1.38
N ARG A 174 10.96 -15.28 -1.34
CA ARG A 174 10.74 -16.01 -0.09
C ARG A 174 11.86 -15.76 0.92
N ALA A 175 13.12 -15.94 0.54
CA ALA A 175 14.26 -15.74 1.43
C ALA A 175 14.34 -14.32 2.00
N PHE A 176 14.02 -13.32 1.19
CA PHE A 176 13.94 -11.94 1.64
C PHE A 176 12.80 -11.71 2.64
N LEU A 177 11.61 -12.23 2.37
CA LEU A 177 10.46 -12.10 3.26
C LEU A 177 10.70 -12.85 4.58
N GLU A 178 11.25 -14.05 4.55
CA GLU A 178 11.62 -14.82 5.76
C GLU A 178 12.64 -14.06 6.62
N TRP A 179 13.65 -13.46 5.99
CA TRP A 179 14.62 -12.63 6.71
C TRP A 179 13.95 -11.38 7.30
N GLU A 180 13.17 -10.64 6.52
CA GLU A 180 12.57 -9.37 6.97
C GLU A 180 11.57 -9.60 8.10
N THR A 181 10.77 -10.65 8.02
CA THR A 181 9.77 -10.97 9.03
C THR A 181 10.34 -11.72 10.25
N GLY A 182 11.65 -11.96 10.29
CA GLY A 182 12.27 -12.73 11.37
C GLY A 182 11.78 -14.18 11.46
N GLY A 183 11.30 -14.75 10.35
CA GLY A 183 10.74 -16.09 10.29
C GLY A 183 9.30 -16.20 10.78
N ALA A 184 8.58 -15.09 10.94
CA ALA A 184 7.15 -15.12 11.26
C ALA A 184 6.36 -15.91 10.20
N VAL A 185 5.34 -16.64 10.67
CA VAL A 185 4.48 -17.41 9.78
C VAL A 185 3.61 -16.46 8.96
N LEU A 186 3.86 -16.43 7.66
CA LEU A 186 3.07 -15.66 6.70
C LEU A 186 1.93 -16.52 6.15
N ASP A 187 0.82 -15.88 5.78
CA ASP A 187 -0.27 -16.55 5.09
C ASP A 187 0.25 -17.22 3.80
N PRO A 188 0.04 -18.54 3.63
CA PRO A 188 0.65 -19.31 2.54
C PRO A 188 0.14 -18.87 1.15
N ASP A 189 -1.12 -18.43 1.03
CA ASP A 189 -1.66 -17.98 -0.25
C ASP A 189 -1.08 -16.60 -0.62
N TRP A 190 -0.94 -15.72 0.38
CA TRP A 190 -0.31 -14.42 0.18
C TRP A 190 1.18 -14.58 -0.20
N LEU A 191 1.92 -15.45 0.52
CA LEU A 191 3.33 -15.73 0.21
C LEU A 191 3.47 -16.28 -1.21
N ARG A 192 2.57 -17.17 -1.62
CA ARG A 192 2.56 -17.72 -2.98
C ARG A 192 2.30 -16.64 -4.03
N LEU A 193 1.42 -15.67 -3.73
CA LEU A 193 1.21 -14.54 -4.63
C LEU A 193 2.47 -13.68 -4.76
N GLN A 194 3.19 -13.42 -3.65
CA GLN A 194 4.48 -12.68 -3.70
C GLN A 194 5.53 -13.42 -4.54
N GLU A 195 5.60 -14.75 -4.39
CA GLU A 195 6.49 -15.59 -5.19
C GLU A 195 6.10 -15.60 -6.68
N ALA A 196 4.82 -15.70 -6.99
CA ALA A 196 4.31 -15.70 -8.35
C ALA A 196 4.52 -14.34 -9.03
N ALA A 197 4.51 -13.25 -8.27
CA ALA A 197 4.85 -11.91 -8.76
C ALA A 197 6.34 -11.73 -9.07
N ALA A 198 7.21 -12.66 -8.65
CA ALA A 198 8.63 -12.60 -8.98
C ALA A 198 8.82 -12.68 -10.50
N GLY A 199 9.48 -11.68 -11.06
CA GLY A 199 9.71 -11.59 -12.52
C GLY A 199 8.50 -11.02 -13.29
N PHE A 200 7.45 -10.56 -12.62
CA PHE A 200 6.40 -9.79 -13.28
C PHE A 200 7.03 -8.64 -14.10
N PRO A 201 6.59 -8.41 -15.33
CA PRO A 201 7.16 -7.37 -16.20
C PRO A 201 6.77 -5.96 -15.72
N SER A 202 7.15 -5.63 -14.50
CA SER A 202 6.88 -4.32 -13.89
C SER A 202 7.70 -3.23 -14.54
N GLY A 203 7.12 -2.06 -14.66
CA GLY A 203 7.85 -0.84 -14.98
C GLY A 203 8.79 -0.42 -13.83
N LYS A 204 9.67 0.53 -14.12
CA LYS A 204 10.48 1.16 -13.06
C LYS A 204 9.55 1.95 -12.12
N PRO A 205 9.55 1.68 -10.81
CA PRO A 205 8.71 2.43 -9.89
C PRO A 205 9.10 3.92 -9.89
N VAL A 206 8.11 4.78 -9.84
CA VAL A 206 8.36 6.21 -9.63
C VAL A 206 8.85 6.41 -8.21
N THR A 207 9.97 7.10 -8.08
CA THR A 207 10.55 7.50 -6.80
C THR A 207 10.70 9.02 -6.74
N GLY A 208 10.76 9.56 -5.54
CA GLY A 208 10.96 10.98 -5.30
C GLY A 208 11.65 11.23 -3.96
N PRO A 209 11.97 12.49 -3.68
CA PRO A 209 12.53 12.85 -2.39
C PRO A 209 11.50 12.59 -1.27
N ARG A 210 12.00 12.48 -0.05
CA ARG A 210 11.14 12.55 1.13
C ARG A 210 10.49 13.92 1.20
N PRO A 211 9.23 14.02 1.65
CA PRO A 211 8.61 15.31 1.90
C PRO A 211 9.45 16.16 2.85
N THR A 212 9.51 17.45 2.60
CA THR A 212 10.21 18.36 3.49
C THR A 212 9.43 18.56 4.79
N PRO A 213 10.11 18.85 5.93
CA PRO A 213 9.41 19.16 7.17
C PRO A 213 8.43 20.34 7.04
N GLU A 214 8.71 21.29 6.17
CA GLU A 214 7.82 22.41 5.89
C GLU A 214 6.55 21.96 5.18
N ALA A 215 6.66 21.11 4.13
CA ALA A 215 5.51 20.56 3.44
C ALA A 215 4.63 19.73 4.39
N LEU A 216 5.24 18.92 5.26
CA LEU A 216 4.52 18.13 6.27
C LEU A 216 3.79 19.02 7.28
N ARG A 217 4.41 20.12 7.76
CA ARG A 217 3.77 21.07 8.68
C ARG A 217 2.57 21.80 8.06
N ASN A 218 2.52 21.89 6.75
CA ASN A 218 1.42 22.54 6.02
C ASN A 218 0.29 21.58 5.64
N LEU A 219 0.40 20.30 5.98
CA LEU A 219 -0.66 19.32 5.74
C LEU A 219 -1.78 19.48 6.80
N ASP A 220 -2.98 19.88 6.35
CA ASP A 220 -4.17 20.03 7.20
C ASP A 220 -5.12 18.82 7.10
N VAL A 221 -4.61 17.66 6.70
CA VAL A 221 -5.37 16.41 6.66
C VAL A 221 -5.03 15.59 7.91
N PRO A 222 -6.03 15.11 8.69
CA PRO A 222 -5.78 14.23 9.82
C PRO A 222 -5.08 12.94 9.39
N VAL A 223 -4.04 12.55 10.13
CA VAL A 223 -3.20 11.38 9.81
C VAL A 223 -3.23 10.36 10.94
N LEU A 224 -3.51 9.10 10.60
CA LEU A 224 -3.27 7.96 11.48
C LEU A 224 -2.06 7.19 10.95
N LEU A 225 -0.98 7.17 11.73
CA LEU A 225 0.26 6.50 11.39
C LEU A 225 0.39 5.21 12.20
N PHE A 226 0.50 4.08 11.51
CA PHE A 226 0.89 2.81 12.10
C PHE A 226 2.34 2.51 11.75
N VAL A 227 3.13 2.15 12.74
CA VAL A 227 4.56 1.83 12.59
C VAL A 227 4.81 0.42 13.11
N ALA A 228 5.42 -0.44 12.30
CA ALA A 228 5.77 -1.80 12.68
C ALA A 228 7.01 -1.80 13.58
N ALA A 229 6.88 -2.28 14.82
CA ALA A 229 7.99 -2.24 15.80
C ALA A 229 9.21 -3.08 15.37
N ASN A 230 8.97 -4.16 14.61
CA ASN A 230 10.00 -5.08 14.14
C ASN A 230 10.38 -4.82 12.66
N SER A 231 10.02 -3.65 12.11
CA SER A 231 10.41 -3.26 10.76
C SER A 231 11.93 -3.28 10.61
N ARG A 232 12.43 -3.93 9.57
CA ARG A 232 13.84 -3.85 9.16
C ARG A 232 14.05 -2.86 8.03
N THR A 233 12.98 -2.24 7.58
CA THR A 233 12.97 -1.29 6.46
C THR A 233 13.51 0.07 6.86
N HIS A 234 13.16 0.51 8.06
CA HIS A 234 13.55 1.79 8.68
C HIS A 234 13.48 1.68 10.21
N ASP A 235 14.03 2.67 10.90
CA ASP A 235 13.89 2.80 12.33
C ASP A 235 12.45 3.28 12.68
N ALA A 236 11.70 2.39 13.35
CA ALA A 236 10.31 2.65 13.73
C ALA A 236 10.16 3.86 14.69
N TYR A 237 11.14 4.02 15.61
CA TYR A 237 11.15 5.14 16.55
C TYR A 237 11.39 6.47 15.82
N GLU A 238 12.37 6.49 14.89
CA GLU A 238 12.65 7.67 14.07
C GLU A 238 11.42 8.08 13.23
N VAL A 239 10.74 7.11 12.62
CA VAL A 239 9.52 7.37 11.83
C VAL A 239 8.44 8.02 12.70
N GLY A 240 8.14 7.44 13.86
CA GLY A 240 7.12 7.96 14.78
C GLY A 240 7.45 9.36 15.32
N THR A 241 8.70 9.55 15.74
CA THR A 241 9.18 10.82 16.27
C THR A 241 9.11 11.94 15.23
N ARG A 242 9.66 11.70 14.03
CA ARG A 242 9.64 12.71 12.96
C ARG A 242 8.23 13.03 12.46
N ALA A 243 7.34 12.03 12.43
CA ALA A 243 5.94 12.29 12.10
C ALA A 243 5.31 13.23 13.14
N GLY A 244 5.50 12.95 14.44
CA GLY A 244 4.98 13.80 15.53
C GLY A 244 5.58 15.21 15.55
N GLU A 245 6.83 15.39 15.15
CA GLU A 245 7.50 16.70 15.09
C GLU A 245 7.07 17.55 13.88
N THR A 246 6.57 16.90 12.82
CA THR A 246 6.34 17.58 11.54
C THR A 246 4.88 17.69 11.15
N LEU A 247 4.04 16.71 11.45
CA LEU A 247 2.61 16.77 11.13
C LEU A 247 1.84 17.49 12.25
N ARG A 248 0.86 18.31 11.87
CA ARG A 248 0.03 19.06 12.81
C ARG A 248 -1.00 18.20 13.54
N ASP A 249 -1.60 17.28 12.80
CA ASP A 249 -2.66 16.38 13.28
C ASP A 249 -2.28 14.94 12.94
N VAL A 250 -1.54 14.31 13.85
CA VAL A 250 -1.10 12.93 13.71
C VAL A 250 -1.33 12.13 14.97
N GLU A 251 -1.96 10.99 14.81
CA GLU A 251 -2.00 9.93 15.81
C GLU A 251 -1.04 8.82 15.38
N THR A 252 -0.04 8.50 16.20
CA THR A 252 0.92 7.42 15.94
C THR A 252 0.62 6.21 16.80
N VAL A 253 0.53 5.05 16.16
CA VAL A 253 0.30 3.75 16.80
C VAL A 253 1.46 2.81 16.44
N VAL A 254 2.21 2.40 17.44
CA VAL A 254 3.24 1.36 17.28
C VAL A 254 2.56 0.00 17.31
N LEU A 255 2.80 -0.80 16.28
CA LEU A 255 2.31 -2.17 16.17
C LEU A 255 3.39 -3.13 16.70
N PRO A 256 3.19 -3.75 17.87
CA PRO A 256 4.16 -4.67 18.43
C PRO A 256 4.23 -5.97 17.62
N ASP A 257 5.36 -6.66 17.71
CA ASP A 257 5.56 -8.03 17.21
C ASP A 257 5.29 -8.25 15.71
N VAL A 258 5.26 -7.16 14.92
CA VAL A 258 5.05 -7.22 13.48
C VAL A 258 6.14 -6.46 12.73
N SER A 259 6.54 -6.97 11.57
CA SER A 259 7.48 -6.35 10.66
C SER A 259 6.80 -5.71 9.45
N HIS A 260 7.58 -4.96 8.68
CA HIS A 260 7.10 -4.26 7.49
C HIS A 260 6.38 -5.16 6.49
N HIS A 261 7.05 -6.25 6.08
CA HIS A 261 6.50 -7.14 5.04
C HIS A 261 5.48 -8.16 5.57
N ALA A 262 5.26 -8.24 6.87
CA ALA A 262 4.11 -8.96 7.42
C ALA A 262 2.79 -8.18 7.25
N LEU A 263 2.87 -6.85 7.08
CA LEU A 263 1.73 -5.97 6.85
C LEU A 263 1.30 -5.94 5.36
N PRO A 264 0.06 -5.64 5.04
CA PRO A 264 -1.13 -5.54 5.92
C PRO A 264 -1.61 -6.88 6.49
N PRO A 265 -1.28 -8.07 5.90
CA PRO A 265 -1.95 -9.33 6.26
C PRO A 265 -1.90 -9.69 7.75
N ALA A 266 -0.77 -9.49 8.40
CA ALA A 266 -0.57 -9.84 9.82
C ALA A 266 -0.82 -8.64 10.76
N THR A 267 -1.79 -7.82 10.46
CA THR A 267 -2.13 -6.67 11.31
C THR A 267 -2.59 -7.13 12.71
N PRO A 268 -1.96 -6.66 13.80
CA PRO A 268 -2.30 -7.07 15.15
C PRO A 268 -3.75 -6.80 15.53
N SER A 269 -4.29 -7.60 16.45
CA SER A 269 -5.65 -7.44 16.96
C SER A 269 -5.84 -6.05 17.57
N GLY A 270 -6.96 -5.40 17.25
CA GLY A 270 -7.26 -4.04 17.73
C GLY A 270 -6.91 -2.93 16.75
N THR A 271 -6.00 -3.15 15.80
CA THR A 271 -5.67 -2.17 14.74
C THR A 271 -6.90 -1.80 13.91
N GLY A 272 -7.74 -2.79 13.57
CA GLY A 272 -8.99 -2.57 12.85
C GLY A 272 -9.97 -1.68 13.60
N ARG A 273 -10.07 -1.83 14.93
CA ARG A 273 -10.93 -0.94 15.76
C ARG A 273 -10.40 0.50 15.77
N ARG A 274 -9.07 0.66 15.92
CA ARG A 274 -8.43 1.99 15.89
C ARG A 274 -8.65 2.68 14.56
N LEU A 275 -8.38 1.97 13.46
CA LEU A 275 -8.61 2.46 12.10
C LEU A 275 -10.09 2.79 11.87
N SER A 276 -11.01 1.93 12.29
CA SER A 276 -12.45 2.20 12.16
C SER A 276 -12.90 3.41 13.00
N GLY A 277 -12.33 3.61 14.19
CA GLY A 277 -12.56 4.80 15.02
C GLY A 277 -12.11 6.07 14.30
N PHE A 278 -10.87 6.10 13.82
CA PHE A 278 -10.30 7.21 13.08
C PHE A 278 -11.09 7.55 11.80
N LEU A 279 -11.55 6.55 11.08
CA LEU A 279 -12.33 6.80 9.88
C LEU A 279 -13.73 7.35 10.17
N ARG A 280 -14.31 7.13 11.37
CA ARG A 280 -15.63 7.63 11.76
C ARG A 280 -15.61 9.04 12.37
N SER A 281 -14.49 9.46 12.97
CA SER A 281 -14.29 10.82 13.50
C SER A 281 -14.32 11.86 12.38
#